data_77d1c1c5657a4a480d1889e5be0a4e68
#
_entry.id   77d1c1c5657a4a480d1889e5be0a4e68
#
_cell.length_a   1.000
_cell.length_b   1.000
_cell.length_c   1.000
_cell.angle_alpha   90.00
_cell.angle_beta   90.00
_cell.angle_gamma   90.00
#
_symmetry.space_group_name_H-M   'P 1'
#
loop_
_entity.id
_entity.type
_entity.pdbx_description
1 polymer ?
#
loop_
_entity_poly.entity_id
_entity_poly.type
_entity_poly.pdbx_seq_one_letter_code
_entity_poly.pdbx_strand_id
1 'polypeptide(L)'
;VDLHRAFAEAEQFADLPEEYRRTLPPFKEFYHASPTAECANGTRGRTGVFEILRMNKTIEGVVLKNPVEESIYAAARSTGMHTMREDAIVKALAGEIPFEEINTLGGDLFPEEEAA
;
A
#
# COMPACT_ATOMS: atom_id res chain seq x y z
N VAL A 1 16.55 -0.41 9.05
CA VAL A 1 15.09 -0.50 8.95
C VAL A 1 14.49 -0.72 10.33
N ASP A 2 13.52 0.10 10.68
CA ASP A 2 12.77 -0.10 11.92
C ASP A 2 11.84 -1.30 11.75
N LEU A 3 12.15 -2.38 12.44
CA LEU A 3 11.38 -3.62 12.39
C LEU A 3 9.93 -3.42 12.85
N HIS A 4 9.70 -2.53 13.82
CA HIS A 4 8.35 -2.21 14.27
C HIS A 4 7.49 -1.64 13.14
N ARG A 5 8.08 -0.81 12.31
CA ARG A 5 7.40 -0.23 11.16
C ARG A 5 7.14 -1.25 10.07
N ALA A 6 8.08 -2.15 9.82
CA ALA A 6 7.89 -3.24 8.88
C ALA A 6 6.72 -4.15 9.30
N PHE A 7 6.58 -4.43 10.60
CA PHE A 7 5.44 -5.18 11.12
C PHE A 7 4.12 -4.41 10.98
N ALA A 8 4.10 -3.12 11.28
CA ALA A 8 2.91 -2.30 11.10
C ALA A 8 2.46 -2.24 9.62
N GLU A 9 3.41 -2.13 8.70
CA GLU A 9 3.12 -2.17 7.27
C GLU A 9 2.60 -3.55 6.81
N ALA A 10 3.09 -4.63 7.42
CA ALA A 10 2.57 -5.97 7.17
C ALA A 10 1.13 -6.15 7.69
N GLU A 11 0.81 -5.59 8.85
CA GLU A 11 -0.53 -5.62 9.43
C GLU A 11 -1.56 -4.91 8.56
N GLN A 12 -1.15 -3.92 7.78
CA GLN A 12 -2.02 -3.21 6.85
C GLN A 12 -2.68 -4.16 5.85
N PHE A 13 -2.05 -5.27 5.51
CA PHE A 13 -2.57 -6.29 4.60
C PHE A 13 -3.38 -7.39 5.30
N ALA A 14 -3.60 -7.27 6.61
CA ALA A 14 -4.23 -8.33 7.40
C ALA A 14 -5.66 -8.67 6.96
N ASP A 15 -6.39 -7.72 6.39
CA ASP A 15 -7.75 -7.89 5.91
C ASP A 15 -7.84 -8.42 4.46
N LEU A 16 -6.71 -8.59 3.78
CA LEU A 16 -6.69 -9.28 2.50
C LEU A 16 -6.91 -10.79 2.68
N PRO A 17 -7.67 -11.43 1.79
CA PRO A 17 -7.74 -12.90 1.74
C PRO A 17 -6.34 -13.52 1.61
N GLU A 18 -6.16 -14.68 2.23
CA GLU A 18 -4.85 -15.35 2.28
C GLU A 18 -4.24 -15.60 0.91
N GLU A 19 -5.05 -15.93 -0.08
CA GLU A 19 -4.60 -16.15 -1.46
C GLU A 19 -3.88 -14.94 -2.05
N TYR A 20 -4.32 -13.72 -1.69
CA TYR A 20 -3.69 -12.48 -2.12
C TYR A 20 -2.49 -12.10 -1.25
N ARG A 21 -2.54 -12.38 0.05
CA ARG A 21 -1.41 -12.15 0.96
C ARG A 21 -0.19 -12.98 0.58
N ARG A 22 -0.38 -14.18 0.05
CA ARG A 22 0.69 -15.05 -0.40
C ARG A 22 1.47 -14.50 -1.60
N THR A 23 0.87 -13.60 -2.37
CA THR A 23 1.52 -12.97 -3.52
C THR A 23 2.38 -11.78 -3.16
N LEU A 24 2.31 -11.32 -1.90
CA LEU A 24 3.09 -10.18 -1.44
C LEU A 24 4.58 -10.53 -1.33
N PRO A 25 5.47 -9.57 -1.61
CA PRO A 25 6.88 -9.75 -1.34
C PRO A 25 7.16 -9.99 0.15
N PRO A 26 8.25 -10.65 0.52
CA PRO A 26 8.59 -10.82 1.92
C PRO A 26 8.91 -9.48 2.60
N PHE A 27 8.37 -9.27 3.78
CA PHE A 27 8.60 -8.06 4.61
C PHE A 27 9.92 -8.16 5.36
N LYS A 28 11.03 -8.17 4.63
CA LYS A 28 12.38 -8.35 5.21
C LYS A 28 13.20 -7.09 5.18
N GLU A 29 13.15 -6.36 4.08
CA GLU A 29 14.02 -5.22 3.82
C GLU A 29 13.27 -4.12 3.12
N PHE A 30 13.59 -2.88 3.53
CA PHE A 30 13.26 -1.68 2.79
C PHE A 30 14.56 -0.97 2.40
N TYR A 31 14.49 -0.15 1.39
CA TYR A 31 15.65 0.52 0.82
C TYR A 31 15.54 2.04 1.03
N HIS A 32 16.65 2.63 1.44
CA HIS A 32 16.78 4.08 1.51
C HIS A 32 17.45 4.60 0.25
N ALA A 33 17.10 5.81 -0.15
CA ALA A 33 17.83 6.53 -1.18
C ALA A 33 19.25 6.84 -0.68
N SER A 34 20.24 6.48 -1.49
CA SER A 34 21.65 6.77 -1.17
C SER A 34 22.27 7.61 -2.30
N PRO A 35 22.65 8.86 -2.03
CA PRO A 35 23.26 9.71 -3.03
C PRO A 35 24.55 9.10 -3.59
N THR A 36 24.74 9.27 -4.90
CA THR A 36 25.96 8.87 -5.62
C THR A 36 26.47 10.05 -6.44
N ALA A 37 27.69 9.92 -6.96
CA ALA A 37 28.26 10.94 -7.85
C ALA A 37 27.44 11.15 -9.13
N GLU A 38 26.77 10.11 -9.61
CA GLU A 38 25.93 10.15 -10.80
C GLU A 38 24.48 10.55 -10.49
N CYS A 39 24.04 10.38 -9.25
CA CYS A 39 22.68 10.65 -8.79
C CYS A 39 22.72 11.34 -7.43
N ALA A 40 22.72 12.67 -7.43
CA ALA A 40 22.89 13.47 -6.22
C ALA A 40 21.77 13.26 -5.17
N ASN A 41 20.56 12.95 -5.63
CA ASN A 41 19.41 12.73 -4.76
C ASN A 41 19.21 11.25 -4.37
N GLY A 42 20.01 10.34 -4.93
CA GLY A 42 19.87 8.91 -4.72
C GLY A 42 18.68 8.27 -5.43
N THR A 43 17.88 9.05 -6.15
CA THR A 43 16.72 8.58 -6.91
C THR A 43 16.71 9.17 -8.31
N ARG A 44 16.16 8.41 -9.26
CA ARG A 44 16.04 8.85 -10.65
C ARG A 44 14.67 8.43 -11.20
N GLY A 45 14.04 9.36 -11.92
CA GLY A 45 12.77 9.11 -12.57
C GLY A 45 11.60 9.07 -11.60
N ARG A 46 10.51 8.47 -12.07
CA ARG A 46 9.25 8.36 -11.33
C ARG A 46 8.65 6.98 -11.53
N THR A 47 8.04 6.45 -10.48
CA THR A 47 7.28 5.20 -10.51
C THR A 47 5.84 5.51 -10.16
N GLY A 48 4.90 5.04 -10.97
CA GLY A 48 3.49 5.17 -10.68
C GLY A 48 3.06 4.23 -9.56
N VAL A 49 2.17 4.71 -8.69
CA VAL A 49 1.44 3.88 -7.74
C VAL A 49 -0.05 3.97 -8.05
N PHE A 50 -0.73 2.84 -7.96
CA PHE A 50 -2.08 2.71 -8.48
C PHE A 50 -3.01 2.08 -7.45
N GLU A 51 -4.23 2.57 -7.43
CA GLU A 51 -5.36 1.97 -6.75
C GLU A 51 -6.41 1.62 -7.79
N ILE A 52 -6.67 0.33 -7.97
CA ILE A 52 -7.54 -0.15 -9.04
C ILE A 52 -8.73 -0.88 -8.43
N LEU A 53 -9.91 -0.33 -8.65
CA LEU A 53 -11.17 -0.97 -8.33
C LEU A 53 -11.74 -1.62 -9.59
N ARG A 54 -11.78 -2.95 -9.60
CA ARG A 54 -12.44 -3.69 -10.69
C ARG A 54 -13.90 -3.89 -10.37
N MET A 55 -14.76 -3.44 -11.26
CA MET A 55 -16.18 -3.73 -11.13
C MET A 55 -16.44 -5.23 -11.29
N ASN A 56 -17.18 -5.79 -10.36
CA ASN A 56 -17.65 -7.16 -10.39
C ASN A 56 -19.07 -7.22 -9.81
N LYS A 57 -19.70 -8.41 -9.82
CA LYS A 57 -21.06 -8.56 -9.33
C LYS A 57 -21.23 -8.28 -7.84
N THR A 58 -20.21 -8.57 -7.04
CA THR A 58 -20.21 -8.28 -5.61
C THR A 58 -20.25 -6.77 -5.35
N ILE A 59 -19.39 -6.02 -6.04
CA ILE A 59 -19.35 -4.55 -5.92
C ILE A 59 -20.62 -3.93 -6.50
N GLU A 60 -21.08 -4.42 -7.65
CA GLU A 60 -22.36 -3.97 -8.22
C GLU A 60 -23.51 -4.14 -7.23
N GLY A 61 -23.61 -5.28 -6.57
CA GLY A 61 -24.63 -5.52 -5.55
C GLY A 61 -24.54 -4.56 -4.38
N VAL A 62 -23.34 -4.25 -3.92
CA VAL A 62 -23.11 -3.27 -2.83
C VAL A 62 -23.50 -1.86 -3.28
N VAL A 63 -23.11 -1.45 -4.47
CA VAL A 63 -23.45 -0.13 -5.03
C VAL A 63 -24.96 0.06 -5.16
N LEU A 64 -25.66 -0.99 -5.55
CA LEU A 64 -27.13 -0.95 -5.70
C LEU A 64 -27.90 -0.97 -4.38
N LYS A 65 -27.36 -1.62 -3.33
CA LYS A 65 -28.05 -1.84 -2.06
C LYS A 65 -27.60 -0.92 -0.94
N ASN A 66 -26.30 -0.70 -0.81
CA ASN A 66 -25.69 0.03 0.30
C ASN A 66 -24.39 0.74 -0.17
N PRO A 67 -24.50 1.83 -0.95
CA PRO A 67 -23.36 2.49 -1.56
C PRO A 67 -22.59 3.37 -0.56
N VAL A 68 -22.18 2.81 0.56
CA VAL A 68 -21.31 3.49 1.52
C VAL A 68 -19.87 3.03 1.33
N GLU A 69 -18.94 3.91 1.61
CA GLU A 69 -17.50 3.68 1.39
C GLU A 69 -17.00 2.39 2.05
N GLU A 70 -17.35 2.16 3.30
CA GLU A 70 -16.96 0.94 4.03
C GLU A 70 -17.40 -0.34 3.33
N SER A 71 -18.63 -0.37 2.83
CA SER A 71 -19.19 -1.54 2.17
C SER A 71 -18.54 -1.80 0.82
N ILE A 72 -18.27 -0.74 0.06
CA ILE A 72 -17.58 -0.81 -1.23
C ILE A 72 -16.12 -1.26 -1.01
N TYR A 73 -15.45 -0.68 -0.02
CA TYR A 73 -14.08 -1.06 0.34
C TYR A 73 -14.00 -2.54 0.74
N ALA A 74 -14.87 -3.01 1.62
CA ALA A 74 -14.89 -4.40 2.06
C ALA A 74 -15.11 -5.37 0.89
N ALA A 75 -16.03 -5.04 -0.02
CA ALA A 75 -16.28 -5.84 -1.21
C ALA A 75 -15.08 -5.85 -2.16
N ALA A 76 -14.45 -4.71 -2.39
CA ALA A 76 -13.25 -4.59 -3.21
C ALA A 76 -12.07 -5.35 -2.59
N ARG A 77 -11.91 -5.23 -1.27
CA ARG A 77 -10.84 -5.88 -0.53
C ARG A 77 -10.95 -7.41 -0.59
N SER A 78 -12.16 -7.94 -0.59
CA SER A 78 -12.40 -9.38 -0.73
C SER A 78 -11.93 -9.95 -2.09
N THR A 79 -11.78 -9.10 -3.09
CA THR A 79 -11.27 -9.45 -4.43
C THR A 79 -9.81 -9.08 -4.64
N GLY A 80 -9.11 -8.67 -3.60
CA GLY A 80 -7.68 -8.42 -3.61
C GLY A 80 -7.27 -7.00 -3.99
N MET A 81 -8.17 -6.02 -3.93
CA MET A 81 -7.81 -4.62 -4.18
C MET A 81 -6.75 -4.14 -3.19
N HIS A 82 -5.71 -3.50 -3.73
CA HIS A 82 -4.73 -2.78 -2.93
C HIS A 82 -5.01 -1.28 -2.98
N THR A 83 -4.85 -0.61 -1.86
CA THR A 83 -4.85 0.85 -1.84
C THR A 83 -3.58 1.40 -2.49
N MET A 84 -3.58 2.67 -2.84
CA MET A 84 -2.40 3.33 -3.42
C MET A 84 -1.19 3.24 -2.48
N ARG A 85 -1.40 3.40 -1.19
CA ARG A 85 -0.35 3.25 -0.19
C ARG A 85 0.22 1.83 -0.15
N GLU A 86 -0.63 0.83 -0.22
CA GLU A 86 -0.23 -0.57 -0.25
C GLU A 86 0.55 -0.93 -1.52
N ASP A 87 0.15 -0.39 -2.66
CA ASP A 87 0.92 -0.53 -3.90
C ASP A 87 2.32 0.07 -3.76
N ALA A 88 2.43 1.23 -3.10
CA ALA A 88 3.72 1.83 -2.79
C ALA A 88 4.55 0.96 -1.84
N ILE A 89 3.95 0.34 -0.83
CA ILE A 89 4.64 -0.58 0.07
C ILE A 89 5.22 -1.77 -0.70
N VAL A 90 4.44 -2.36 -1.58
CA VAL A 90 4.89 -3.48 -2.43
C VAL A 90 6.08 -3.06 -3.30
N LYS A 91 6.03 -1.89 -3.91
CA LYS A 91 7.13 -1.35 -4.72
C LYS A 91 8.37 -1.01 -3.89
N ALA A 92 8.18 -0.51 -2.68
CA ALA A 92 9.29 -0.27 -1.76
C ALA A 92 9.98 -1.58 -1.34
N LEU A 93 9.20 -2.64 -1.08
CA LEU A 93 9.73 -3.97 -0.79
C LEU A 93 10.52 -4.56 -1.97
N ALA A 94 10.10 -4.26 -3.19
CA ALA A 94 10.81 -4.66 -4.41
C ALA A 94 12.05 -3.80 -4.71
N GLY A 95 12.28 -2.74 -3.95
CA GLY A 95 13.40 -1.82 -4.16
C GLY A 95 13.20 -0.81 -5.28
N GLU A 96 11.98 -0.65 -5.78
CA GLU A 96 11.68 0.28 -6.87
C GLU A 96 11.57 1.73 -6.40
N ILE A 97 11.13 1.94 -5.17
CA ILE A 97 11.04 3.27 -4.54
C ILE A 97 11.68 3.26 -3.16
N PRO A 98 12.22 4.41 -2.70
CA PRO A 98 12.70 4.53 -1.34
C PRO A 98 11.56 4.40 -0.33
N PHE A 99 11.85 3.84 0.82
CA PHE A 99 10.89 3.65 1.89
C PHE A 99 10.23 4.97 2.35
N GLU A 100 10.99 6.05 2.36
CA GLU A 100 10.52 7.38 2.79
C GLU A 100 9.39 7.91 1.91
N GLU A 101 9.35 7.54 0.64
CA GLU A 101 8.33 7.99 -0.31
C GLU A 101 6.93 7.47 0.03
N ILE A 102 6.80 6.41 0.79
CA ILE A 102 5.49 5.90 1.24
C ILE A 102 4.77 6.96 2.07
N ASN A 103 5.50 7.74 2.86
CA ASN A 103 4.92 8.76 3.73
C ASN A 103 4.38 9.98 2.98
N THR A 104 4.78 10.17 1.73
CA THR A 104 4.32 11.29 0.90
C THR A 104 2.97 11.03 0.26
N LEU A 105 2.52 9.78 0.27
CA LEU A 105 1.22 9.39 -0.26
C LEU A 105 0.16 9.74 0.76
N GLY A 106 -0.61 10.79 0.47
CA GLY A 106 -1.72 11.21 1.28
C GLY A 106 -2.82 10.15 1.34
N GLY A 107 -3.47 10.11 2.47
CA GLY A 107 -4.51 9.15 2.80
C GLY A 107 -4.18 8.56 4.16
N ASP A 108 -4.86 9.05 5.17
CA ASP A 108 -4.69 8.63 6.57
C ASP A 108 -5.21 7.20 6.77
N LEU A 109 -4.49 6.23 6.22
CA LEU A 109 -4.69 4.84 6.62
C LEU A 109 -4.08 4.57 8.01
N PHE A 110 -3.21 5.45 8.44
CA PHE A 110 -2.83 5.59 9.83
C PHE A 110 -3.20 7.02 10.22
N PRO A 111 -4.27 7.24 11.00
CA PRO A 111 -4.34 8.47 11.72
C PRO A 111 -2.99 8.57 12.42
N GLU A 112 -2.24 9.63 12.16
CA GLU A 112 -1.17 9.99 13.07
C GLU A 112 -1.85 9.89 14.42
N GLU A 113 -1.40 8.97 15.26
CA GLU A 113 -1.77 9.06 16.65
C GLU A 113 -1.50 10.50 16.97
N GLU A 114 -2.55 11.27 17.21
CA GLU A 114 -2.40 12.61 17.68
C GLU A 114 -1.38 12.48 18.80
N ALA A 115 -0.20 12.96 18.52
CA ALA A 115 0.82 13.01 19.53
C ALA A 115 0.29 13.91 20.63
N ALA A 116 -0.41 13.28 21.54
CA ALA A 116 -0.91 13.94 22.71
C ALA A 116 0.26 14.44 23.54
#